data_5d430f06475c486488c5afec05e523c1
#
_entry.id   5d430f06475c486488c5afec05e523c1
#
_cell.length_a   1.000
_cell.length_b   1.000
_cell.length_c   1.000
_cell.angle_alpha   90.00
_cell.angle_beta   90.00
_cell.angle_gamma   90.00
#
_symmetry.space_group_name_H-M   'P 1'
#
loop_
_entity.id
_entity.type
_entity.pdbx_description
1 polymer ?
#
loop_
_entity_poly.entity_id
_entity_poly.type
_entity_poly.pdbx_seq_one_letter_code
_entity_poly.pdbx_strand_id
1 'polypeptide(L)'
;MLRTKFLRHRFTLEGFKVAHIDKHRKGKRRLCAQKNKELVQQPTSFDNYAEVFAKLGYPVSFSFTSIFPKEGADLTPLVPVVGQKGAKEVWVGLAPFAAHAGKIYPEEKMRDLIALLNQRHPSWRFFLFGGGGRERDLLTAWAEPFPKTQCVGTLLHSLDEELILMSRLDAMVSMDSANMHLASVVGTPVVSVWGATHPFAGFMGWGQPAENAIQVEDLPCRPCSVYGNTPCLRGDFACMAGIAPERIVKRIEEVVAK
;
A
#
# COMPACT_ATOMS: atom_id res chain seq x y z
N MET A 1 22.38 10.42 -9.68
CA MET A 1 22.96 11.06 -8.48
C MET A 1 24.00 12.13 -8.79
N LEU A 2 24.85 11.99 -9.81
CA LEU A 2 25.87 13.00 -10.16
C LEU A 2 25.22 14.34 -10.59
N ARG A 3 24.21 14.29 -11.47
CA ARG A 3 23.49 15.47 -11.98
C ARG A 3 22.90 16.33 -10.85
N THR A 4 22.27 15.72 -9.83
CA THR A 4 21.64 16.45 -8.72
C THR A 4 22.68 17.11 -7.82
N LYS A 5 23.85 16.51 -7.61
CA LYS A 5 24.95 17.12 -6.86
C LYS A 5 25.51 18.34 -7.60
N PHE A 6 25.72 18.22 -8.90
CA PHE A 6 26.20 19.32 -9.75
C PHE A 6 25.24 20.51 -9.73
N LEU A 7 23.95 20.28 -9.96
CA LEU A 7 22.93 21.34 -9.92
C LEU A 7 22.87 22.03 -8.56
N ARG A 8 22.89 21.29 -7.45
CA ARG A 8 22.91 21.87 -6.11
C ARG A 8 24.13 22.76 -5.90
N HIS A 9 25.31 22.27 -6.27
CA HIS A 9 26.54 23.05 -6.13
C HIS A 9 26.47 24.33 -6.93
N ARG A 10 26.04 24.26 -8.19
CA ARG A 10 25.88 25.42 -9.06
C ARG A 10 24.92 26.45 -8.47
N PHE A 11 23.70 26.04 -8.08
CA PHE A 11 22.74 26.97 -7.47
C PHE A 11 23.25 27.58 -6.16
N THR A 12 24.00 26.82 -5.35
CA THR A 12 24.62 27.37 -4.14
C THR A 12 25.66 28.47 -4.48
N LEU A 13 26.50 28.25 -5.51
CA LEU A 13 27.48 29.25 -5.98
C LEU A 13 26.80 30.51 -6.53
N GLU A 14 25.63 30.36 -7.13
CA GLU A 14 24.81 31.47 -7.66
C GLU A 14 24.03 32.19 -6.53
N GLY A 15 24.23 31.83 -5.25
CA GLY A 15 23.61 32.46 -4.09
C GLY A 15 22.19 31.99 -3.77
N PHE A 16 21.68 30.98 -4.46
CA PHE A 16 20.35 30.42 -4.16
C PHE A 16 20.39 29.54 -2.90
N LYS A 17 19.34 29.63 -2.09
CA LYS A 17 19.10 28.71 -0.97
C LYS A 17 18.74 27.33 -1.49
N VAL A 18 19.53 26.33 -1.15
CA VAL A 18 19.36 24.96 -1.64
C VAL A 18 19.08 24.01 -0.47
N ALA A 19 18.00 23.25 -0.54
CA ALA A 19 17.72 22.16 0.38
C ALA A 19 17.58 20.82 -0.38
N HIS A 20 17.78 19.73 0.32
CA HIS A 20 17.61 18.39 -0.22
C HIS A 20 17.11 17.43 0.86
N ILE A 21 16.45 16.38 0.40
CA ILE A 21 15.87 15.37 1.26
C ILE A 21 16.96 14.56 1.98
N ASP A 22 16.83 14.40 3.30
CA ASP A 22 17.51 13.34 4.02
C ASP A 22 16.67 12.06 3.93
N LYS A 23 17.26 11.00 3.43
CA LYS A 23 16.61 9.68 3.30
C LYS A 23 16.78 8.81 4.54
N HIS A 24 17.37 9.32 5.60
CA HIS A 24 17.64 8.63 6.87
C HIS A 24 18.28 7.24 6.67
N ARG A 25 19.24 7.14 5.76
CA ARG A 25 19.85 5.84 5.35
C ARG A 25 20.51 5.11 6.51
N LYS A 26 21.08 5.86 7.48
CA LYS A 26 21.74 5.28 8.65
C LYS A 26 20.72 4.57 9.55
N GLY A 27 19.60 5.23 9.87
CA GLY A 27 18.51 4.64 10.66
C GLY A 27 17.87 3.43 9.93
N LYS A 28 17.56 3.58 8.63
CA LYS A 28 17.01 2.48 7.81
C LYS A 28 17.98 1.27 7.71
N ARG A 29 19.30 1.51 7.68
CA ARG A 29 20.30 0.43 7.73
C ARG A 29 20.28 -0.30 9.08
N ARG A 30 20.18 0.43 10.20
CA ARG A 30 20.06 -0.17 11.53
C ARG A 30 18.77 -0.96 11.70
N LEU A 31 17.66 -0.44 11.18
CA LEU A 31 16.37 -1.11 11.16
C LEU A 31 16.44 -2.47 10.44
N CYS A 32 17.23 -2.61 9.36
CA CYS A 32 17.39 -3.84 8.58
C CYS A 32 18.67 -4.64 8.95
N ALA A 33 19.37 -4.29 10.02
CA ALA A 33 20.59 -4.97 10.42
C ALA A 33 20.32 -6.42 10.85
N GLN A 34 21.22 -7.34 10.52
CA GLN A 34 21.12 -8.75 10.94
C GLN A 34 21.46 -8.93 12.44
N LYS A 35 22.37 -8.09 12.95
CA LYS A 35 22.78 -8.06 14.37
C LYS A 35 22.52 -6.66 14.93
N ASN A 36 22.17 -6.57 16.20
CA ASN A 36 21.89 -5.31 16.89
C ASN A 36 20.87 -4.43 16.13
N LYS A 37 19.80 -5.07 15.67
CA LYS A 37 18.69 -4.41 14.96
C LYS A 37 18.02 -3.40 15.88
N GLU A 38 17.79 -2.19 15.35
CA GLU A 38 17.08 -1.12 16.05
C GLU A 38 15.69 -0.94 15.40
N LEU A 39 14.64 -1.45 16.05
CA LEU A 39 13.25 -1.29 15.61
C LEU A 39 12.72 0.08 16.02
N VAL A 40 13.23 1.14 15.38
CA VAL A 40 12.86 2.53 15.65
C VAL A 40 12.21 3.12 14.42
N GLN A 41 11.04 3.78 14.62
CA GLN A 41 10.32 4.48 13.56
C GLN A 41 11.23 5.53 12.91
N GLN A 42 11.37 5.44 11.59
CA GLN A 42 12.05 6.44 10.79
C GLN A 42 11.04 7.48 10.30
N PRO A 43 11.47 8.74 10.08
CA PRO A 43 10.62 9.75 9.48
C PRO A 43 9.96 9.24 8.19
N THR A 44 8.69 9.57 8.00
CA THR A 44 7.96 9.18 6.81
C THR A 44 8.49 9.89 5.56
N SER A 45 8.11 9.42 4.39
CA SER A 45 8.42 10.13 3.15
C SER A 45 7.80 11.53 3.14
N PHE A 46 6.63 11.69 3.75
CA PHE A 46 5.92 12.98 3.88
C PHE A 46 6.69 13.95 4.77
N ASP A 47 7.14 13.49 5.95
CA ASP A 47 7.98 14.30 6.87
C ASP A 47 9.27 14.75 6.19
N ASN A 48 9.91 13.84 5.45
CA ASN A 48 11.14 14.13 4.72
C ASN A 48 10.96 15.23 3.66
N TYR A 49 9.82 15.25 2.95
CA TYR A 49 9.50 16.32 2.01
C TYR A 49 9.13 17.61 2.71
N ALA A 50 8.33 17.58 3.79
CA ALA A 50 7.99 18.75 4.59
C ALA A 50 9.24 19.41 5.17
N GLU A 51 10.22 18.63 5.63
CA GLU A 51 11.51 19.15 6.12
C GLU A 51 12.28 19.92 5.04
N VAL A 52 12.24 19.45 3.78
CA VAL A 52 12.87 20.19 2.67
C VAL A 52 12.24 21.56 2.49
N PHE A 53 10.90 21.65 2.50
CA PHE A 53 10.18 22.92 2.41
C PHE A 53 10.48 23.83 3.62
N ALA A 54 10.48 23.27 4.82
CA ALA A 54 10.81 24.04 6.04
C ALA A 54 12.24 24.61 5.99
N LYS A 55 13.23 23.83 5.51
CA LYS A 55 14.61 24.30 5.31
C LYS A 55 14.69 25.43 4.30
N LEU A 56 13.80 25.49 3.33
CA LEU A 56 13.72 26.59 2.36
C LEU A 56 13.00 27.84 2.92
N GLY A 57 12.32 27.73 4.04
CA GLY A 57 11.55 28.80 4.66
C GLY A 57 10.05 28.72 4.41
N TYR A 58 9.57 27.60 3.87
CA TYR A 58 8.15 27.34 3.54
C TYR A 58 7.65 26.13 4.34
N PRO A 59 7.42 26.23 5.66
CA PRO A 59 6.92 25.11 6.45
C PRO A 59 5.53 24.67 5.96
N VAL A 60 5.34 23.37 5.84
CA VAL A 60 4.07 22.76 5.39
C VAL A 60 3.38 22.13 6.59
N SER A 61 2.08 22.44 6.77
CA SER A 61 1.21 21.74 7.71
C SER A 61 0.45 20.62 6.97
N PHE A 62 0.29 19.48 7.61
CA PHE A 62 -0.43 18.35 7.05
C PHE A 62 -1.92 18.46 7.36
N SER A 63 -2.70 18.97 6.40
CA SER A 63 -4.17 19.04 6.46
C SER A 63 -4.87 18.22 5.38
N PHE A 64 -4.11 17.56 4.50
CA PHE A 64 -4.61 16.76 3.40
C PHE A 64 -5.33 15.50 3.90
N THR A 65 -6.50 15.18 3.36
CA THR A 65 -7.27 13.97 3.66
C THR A 65 -7.49 13.10 2.42
N SER A 66 -7.85 13.69 1.30
CA SER A 66 -8.12 13.00 0.04
C SER A 66 -8.05 13.98 -1.13
N ILE A 67 -7.73 13.47 -2.34
CA ILE A 67 -7.86 14.23 -3.59
C ILE A 67 -9.30 14.36 -4.05
N PHE A 68 -10.22 13.58 -3.48
CA PHE A 68 -11.66 13.63 -3.74
C PHE A 68 -12.43 14.16 -2.52
N PRO A 69 -13.69 14.60 -2.69
CA PRO A 69 -14.58 14.90 -1.58
C PRO A 69 -14.70 13.73 -0.60
N LYS A 70 -15.18 13.98 0.62
CA LYS A 70 -15.34 12.97 1.67
C LYS A 70 -16.23 11.80 1.23
N GLU A 71 -17.20 12.07 0.39
CA GLU A 71 -18.15 11.11 -0.17
C GLU A 71 -17.53 10.25 -1.29
N GLY A 72 -16.26 10.47 -1.63
CA GLY A 72 -15.56 9.87 -2.76
C GLY A 72 -15.79 10.61 -4.08
N ALA A 73 -15.18 10.12 -5.15
CA ALA A 73 -15.39 10.66 -6.50
C ALA A 73 -16.79 10.35 -7.04
N ASP A 74 -17.22 11.08 -8.07
CA ASP A 74 -18.40 10.71 -8.85
C ASP A 74 -18.17 9.35 -9.54
N LEU A 75 -19.00 8.36 -9.19
CA LEU A 75 -18.93 7.02 -9.75
C LEU A 75 -19.65 6.89 -11.09
N THR A 76 -20.46 7.87 -11.48
CA THR A 76 -21.33 7.81 -12.67
C THR A 76 -20.63 7.32 -13.93
N PRO A 77 -19.38 7.77 -14.25
CA PRO A 77 -18.68 7.28 -15.43
C PRO A 77 -18.36 5.77 -15.41
N LEU A 78 -18.26 5.16 -14.22
CA LEU A 78 -17.89 3.77 -14.06
C LEU A 78 -19.10 2.83 -13.85
N VAL A 79 -20.29 3.38 -13.58
CA VAL A 79 -21.52 2.59 -13.35
C VAL A 79 -21.79 1.56 -14.45
N PRO A 80 -21.58 1.81 -15.76
CA PRO A 80 -21.81 0.82 -16.80
C PRO A 80 -20.95 -0.45 -16.67
N VAL A 81 -19.78 -0.36 -16.04
CA VAL A 81 -18.81 -1.47 -15.95
C VAL A 81 -18.69 -2.04 -14.53
N VAL A 82 -18.74 -1.20 -13.51
CA VAL A 82 -18.63 -1.67 -12.10
C VAL A 82 -19.98 -1.75 -11.40
N GLY A 83 -21.04 -1.20 -11.98
CA GLY A 83 -22.36 -1.11 -11.36
C GLY A 83 -22.46 0.03 -10.35
N GLN A 84 -23.65 0.27 -9.84
CA GLN A 84 -23.91 1.29 -8.82
C GLN A 84 -23.72 0.69 -7.42
N LYS A 85 -23.08 1.42 -6.53
CA LYS A 85 -22.93 1.03 -5.13
C LYS A 85 -24.23 1.30 -4.37
N GLY A 86 -24.82 0.26 -3.80
CA GLY A 86 -25.99 0.38 -2.94
C GLY A 86 -25.64 1.01 -1.59
N ALA A 87 -26.61 1.64 -0.93
CA ALA A 87 -26.40 2.38 0.33
C ALA A 87 -25.82 1.54 1.50
N LYS A 88 -26.04 0.24 1.47
CA LYS A 88 -25.52 -0.71 2.49
C LYS A 88 -24.56 -1.74 1.89
N GLU A 89 -24.16 -1.53 0.65
CA GLU A 89 -23.26 -2.45 -0.03
C GLU A 89 -21.80 -2.14 0.35
N VAL A 90 -21.07 -3.16 0.75
CA VAL A 90 -19.66 -3.07 1.10
C VAL A 90 -18.81 -3.46 -0.12
N TRP A 91 -17.87 -2.59 -0.46
CA TRP A 91 -16.92 -2.80 -1.55
C TRP A 91 -15.50 -2.88 -0.98
N VAL A 92 -14.79 -3.98 -1.24
CA VAL A 92 -13.42 -4.19 -0.76
C VAL A 92 -12.49 -4.39 -1.95
N GLY A 93 -11.40 -3.63 -1.97
CA GLY A 93 -10.32 -3.82 -2.93
C GLY A 93 -9.26 -4.78 -2.41
N LEU A 94 -8.64 -5.56 -3.31
CA LEU A 94 -7.50 -6.42 -3.00
C LEU A 94 -6.41 -6.21 -4.06
N ALA A 95 -5.22 -5.78 -3.63
CA ALA A 95 -4.03 -5.58 -4.47
C ALA A 95 -2.90 -6.50 -4.02
N PRO A 96 -2.84 -7.75 -4.53
CA PRO A 96 -1.98 -8.80 -4.01
C PRO A 96 -0.51 -8.68 -4.43
N PHE A 97 -0.20 -7.84 -5.40
CA PHE A 97 1.12 -7.80 -6.02
C PHE A 97 1.99 -6.63 -5.55
N ALA A 98 3.29 -6.81 -5.67
CA ALA A 98 4.30 -5.79 -5.42
C ALA A 98 5.53 -6.04 -6.32
N ALA A 99 6.39 -5.03 -6.45
CA ALA A 99 7.57 -5.10 -7.33
C ALA A 99 8.62 -6.14 -6.89
N HIS A 100 8.62 -6.58 -5.64
CA HIS A 100 9.66 -7.46 -5.09
C HIS A 100 9.04 -8.63 -4.32
N ALA A 101 9.60 -9.83 -4.50
CA ALA A 101 9.13 -11.08 -3.88
C ALA A 101 8.98 -10.99 -2.34
N GLY A 102 9.88 -10.27 -1.66
CA GLY A 102 9.80 -10.06 -0.21
C GLY A 102 8.60 -9.25 0.27
N LYS A 103 7.78 -8.73 -0.63
CA LYS A 103 6.55 -7.96 -0.35
C LYS A 103 5.28 -8.66 -0.85
N ILE A 104 5.39 -9.79 -1.53
CA ILE A 104 4.24 -10.49 -2.13
C ILE A 104 3.74 -11.54 -1.14
N TYR A 105 2.45 -11.47 -0.81
CA TYR A 105 1.77 -12.50 -0.05
C TYR A 105 1.64 -13.76 -0.90
N PRO A 106 1.85 -14.99 -0.34
CA PRO A 106 1.79 -16.21 -1.15
C PRO A 106 0.49 -16.32 -1.94
N GLU A 107 0.59 -16.67 -3.23
CA GLU A 107 -0.57 -16.72 -4.15
C GLU A 107 -1.66 -17.67 -3.63
N GLU A 108 -1.29 -18.82 -3.05
CA GLU A 108 -2.23 -19.77 -2.44
C GLU A 108 -3.02 -19.12 -1.31
N LYS A 109 -2.31 -18.45 -0.38
CA LYS A 109 -2.94 -17.76 0.76
C LYS A 109 -3.79 -16.57 0.33
N MET A 110 -3.43 -15.90 -0.77
CA MET A 110 -4.26 -14.85 -1.33
C MET A 110 -5.56 -15.41 -1.92
N ARG A 111 -5.51 -16.56 -2.59
CA ARG A 111 -6.71 -17.26 -3.04
C ARG A 111 -7.59 -17.71 -1.87
N ASP A 112 -6.96 -18.26 -0.82
CA ASP A 112 -7.67 -18.62 0.42
C ASP A 112 -8.35 -17.40 1.06
N LEU A 113 -7.66 -16.24 1.08
CA LEU A 113 -8.21 -14.98 1.57
C LEU A 113 -9.44 -14.55 0.75
N ILE A 114 -9.35 -14.60 -0.60
CA ILE A 114 -10.46 -14.24 -1.49
C ILE A 114 -11.65 -15.20 -1.27
N ALA A 115 -11.39 -16.50 -1.19
CA ALA A 115 -12.43 -17.50 -0.94
C ALA A 115 -13.11 -17.31 0.41
N LEU A 116 -12.32 -17.08 1.47
CA LEU A 116 -12.80 -16.86 2.82
C LEU A 116 -13.66 -15.59 2.94
N LEU A 117 -13.25 -14.49 2.29
CA LEU A 117 -14.01 -13.25 2.22
C LEU A 117 -15.36 -13.46 1.52
N ASN A 118 -15.37 -14.13 0.36
CA ASN A 118 -16.61 -14.43 -0.38
C ASN A 118 -17.55 -15.35 0.43
N GLN A 119 -16.99 -16.32 1.16
CA GLN A 119 -17.78 -17.25 1.99
C GLN A 119 -18.42 -16.52 3.18
N ARG A 120 -17.65 -15.67 3.89
CA ARG A 120 -18.14 -14.95 5.07
C ARG A 120 -19.08 -13.80 4.73
N HIS A 121 -18.83 -13.15 3.60
CA HIS A 121 -19.51 -11.93 3.18
C HIS A 121 -20.10 -12.05 1.78
N PRO A 122 -21.08 -12.93 1.52
CA PRO A 122 -21.63 -13.18 0.18
C PRO A 122 -22.37 -11.97 -0.39
N SER A 123 -22.69 -10.97 0.42
CA SER A 123 -23.29 -9.70 -0.02
C SER A 123 -22.28 -8.66 -0.45
N TRP A 124 -21.02 -8.76 0.00
CA TRP A 124 -19.96 -7.81 -0.33
C TRP A 124 -19.51 -7.97 -1.79
N ARG A 125 -18.90 -6.91 -2.33
CA ARG A 125 -18.24 -6.97 -3.63
C ARG A 125 -16.74 -6.80 -3.47
N PHE A 126 -15.99 -7.53 -4.28
CA PHE A 126 -14.54 -7.54 -4.23
C PHE A 126 -13.97 -7.11 -5.58
N PHE A 127 -12.98 -6.22 -5.54
CA PHE A 127 -12.30 -5.69 -6.71
C PHE A 127 -10.82 -6.02 -6.62
N LEU A 128 -10.31 -6.82 -7.57
CA LEU A 128 -8.93 -7.27 -7.59
C LEU A 128 -8.11 -6.31 -8.46
N PHE A 129 -7.18 -5.59 -7.84
CA PHE A 129 -6.30 -4.62 -8.47
C PHE A 129 -4.93 -5.21 -8.78
N GLY A 130 -4.42 -4.97 -9.98
CA GLY A 130 -3.09 -5.40 -10.41
C GLY A 130 -2.70 -4.79 -11.74
N GLY A 131 -1.42 -4.99 -12.12
CA GLY A 131 -0.92 -4.54 -13.41
C GLY A 131 -1.46 -5.36 -14.58
N GLY A 132 -0.96 -5.04 -15.78
CA GLY A 132 -1.29 -5.77 -16.99
C GLY A 132 -0.61 -7.14 -17.10
N GLY A 133 -0.89 -7.86 -18.20
CA GLY A 133 -0.26 -9.14 -18.52
C GLY A 133 -0.57 -10.23 -17.49
N ARG A 134 0.47 -10.92 -16.98
CA ARG A 134 0.33 -12.07 -16.08
C ARG A 134 -0.50 -11.75 -14.81
N GLU A 135 -0.34 -10.56 -14.23
CA GLU A 135 -1.12 -10.21 -13.02
C GLU A 135 -2.60 -10.16 -13.32
N ARG A 136 -3.01 -9.52 -14.42
CA ARG A 136 -4.40 -9.48 -14.86
C ARG A 136 -4.96 -10.88 -15.13
N ASP A 137 -4.20 -11.75 -15.79
CA ASP A 137 -4.65 -13.11 -16.12
C ASP A 137 -4.88 -13.93 -14.83
N LEU A 138 -3.97 -13.83 -13.85
CA LEU A 138 -4.12 -14.46 -12.54
C LEU A 138 -5.35 -13.92 -11.78
N LEU A 139 -5.52 -12.60 -11.72
CA LEU A 139 -6.65 -11.99 -11.01
C LEU A 139 -7.99 -12.33 -11.65
N THR A 140 -8.04 -12.45 -12.98
CA THR A 140 -9.22 -12.91 -13.72
C THR A 140 -9.57 -14.33 -13.33
N ALA A 141 -8.59 -15.23 -13.32
CA ALA A 141 -8.80 -16.62 -12.90
C ALA A 141 -9.22 -16.77 -11.43
N TRP A 142 -8.68 -15.90 -10.54
CA TRP A 142 -9.06 -15.90 -9.13
C TRP A 142 -10.47 -15.34 -8.88
N ALA A 143 -10.93 -14.45 -9.75
CA ALA A 143 -12.28 -13.88 -9.67
C ALA A 143 -13.37 -14.82 -10.22
N GLU A 144 -13.05 -15.66 -11.20
CA GLU A 144 -13.98 -16.49 -11.95
C GLU A 144 -14.95 -17.32 -11.06
N PRO A 145 -14.51 -17.97 -9.95
CA PRO A 145 -15.41 -18.75 -9.11
C PRO A 145 -16.42 -17.90 -8.30
N PHE A 146 -16.27 -16.58 -8.25
CA PHE A 146 -16.99 -15.71 -7.33
C PHE A 146 -17.75 -14.61 -8.07
N PRO A 147 -19.10 -14.69 -8.20
CA PRO A 147 -19.90 -13.75 -9.00
C PRO A 147 -19.79 -12.28 -8.58
N LYS A 148 -19.39 -12.02 -7.32
CA LYS A 148 -19.22 -10.66 -6.78
C LYS A 148 -17.78 -10.21 -6.70
N THR A 149 -16.85 -10.96 -7.27
CA THR A 149 -15.43 -10.63 -7.36
C THR A 149 -15.08 -10.30 -8.82
N GLN A 150 -14.44 -9.16 -9.03
CA GLN A 150 -14.12 -8.66 -10.36
C GLN A 150 -12.65 -8.27 -10.47
N CYS A 151 -12.01 -8.61 -11.60
CA CYS A 151 -10.67 -8.12 -11.92
C CYS A 151 -10.75 -6.71 -12.52
N VAL A 152 -10.21 -5.71 -11.83
CA VAL A 152 -10.26 -4.30 -12.24
C VAL A 152 -9.61 -4.07 -13.60
N GLY A 153 -8.48 -4.72 -13.87
CA GLY A 153 -7.76 -4.59 -15.14
C GLY A 153 -8.51 -5.13 -16.38
N THR A 154 -9.66 -5.78 -16.21
CA THR A 154 -10.58 -6.15 -17.32
C THR A 154 -11.70 -5.13 -17.52
N LEU A 155 -11.90 -4.23 -16.56
CA LEU A 155 -13.02 -3.29 -16.52
C LEU A 155 -12.56 -1.85 -16.78
N LEU A 156 -11.42 -1.46 -16.21
CA LEU A 156 -10.89 -0.11 -16.20
C LEU A 156 -9.58 -0.04 -16.99
N HIS A 157 -9.32 1.12 -17.61
CA HIS A 157 -8.22 1.28 -18.56
C HIS A 157 -7.29 2.45 -18.22
N SER A 158 -7.60 3.21 -17.17
CA SER A 158 -6.80 4.35 -16.74
C SER A 158 -6.63 4.40 -15.23
N LEU A 159 -5.56 5.07 -14.77
CA LEU A 159 -5.32 5.32 -13.36
C LEU A 159 -6.43 6.18 -12.73
N ASP A 160 -6.98 7.13 -13.48
CA ASP A 160 -8.06 8.00 -13.01
C ASP A 160 -9.31 7.18 -12.67
N GLU A 161 -9.68 6.22 -13.55
CA GLU A 161 -10.78 5.29 -13.31
C GLU A 161 -10.54 4.42 -12.08
N GLU A 162 -9.31 3.91 -11.92
CA GLU A 162 -8.95 3.14 -10.72
C GLU A 162 -9.04 3.98 -9.44
N LEU A 163 -8.59 5.24 -9.47
CA LEU A 163 -8.68 6.15 -8.32
C LEU A 163 -10.14 6.48 -7.97
N ILE A 164 -11.01 6.68 -8.97
CA ILE A 164 -12.46 6.85 -8.77
C ILE A 164 -13.02 5.62 -8.06
N LEU A 165 -12.75 4.42 -8.57
CA LEU A 165 -13.21 3.17 -7.94
C LEU A 165 -12.65 3.02 -6.53
N MET A 166 -11.33 3.23 -6.33
CA MET A 166 -10.70 3.15 -5.02
C MET A 166 -11.36 4.08 -4.00
N SER A 167 -11.74 5.31 -4.39
CA SER A 167 -12.39 6.27 -3.49
C SER A 167 -13.78 5.84 -3.01
N ARG A 168 -14.36 4.84 -3.64
CA ARG A 168 -15.67 4.27 -3.31
C ARG A 168 -15.58 2.97 -2.52
N LEU A 169 -14.38 2.46 -2.27
CA LEU A 169 -14.16 1.27 -1.44
C LEU A 169 -14.33 1.60 0.05
N ASP A 170 -14.84 0.65 0.80
CA ASP A 170 -14.93 0.72 2.27
C ASP A 170 -13.62 0.28 2.94
N ALA A 171 -12.85 -0.57 2.26
CA ALA A 171 -11.50 -0.96 2.65
C ALA A 171 -10.68 -1.45 1.44
N MET A 172 -9.36 -1.34 1.55
CA MET A 172 -8.40 -1.88 0.58
C MET A 172 -7.40 -2.78 1.29
N VAL A 173 -7.23 -4.01 0.82
CA VAL A 173 -6.07 -4.85 1.20
C VAL A 173 -4.97 -4.63 0.19
N SER A 174 -3.79 -4.26 0.64
CA SER A 174 -2.64 -4.05 -0.24
C SER A 174 -1.35 -4.54 0.37
N MET A 175 -0.45 -4.98 -0.47
CA MET A 175 0.94 -5.14 -0.09
C MET A 175 1.59 -3.76 0.16
N ASP A 176 2.79 -3.71 0.72
CA ASP A 176 3.67 -2.53 0.68
C ASP A 176 4.02 -2.22 -0.80
N SER A 177 3.08 -1.60 -1.51
CA SER A 177 3.09 -1.35 -2.95
C SER A 177 2.47 0.00 -3.32
N ALA A 178 2.45 0.35 -4.60
CA ALA A 178 1.84 1.57 -5.10
C ALA A 178 0.35 1.67 -4.73
N ASN A 179 -0.39 0.57 -4.80
CA ASN A 179 -1.82 0.54 -4.51
C ASN A 179 -2.17 0.95 -3.07
N MET A 180 -1.29 0.65 -2.09
CA MET A 180 -1.44 1.16 -0.72
C MET A 180 -1.45 2.69 -0.69
N HIS A 181 -0.55 3.32 -1.44
CA HIS A 181 -0.46 4.78 -1.50
C HIS A 181 -1.60 5.40 -2.30
N LEU A 182 -1.99 4.79 -3.42
CA LEU A 182 -3.11 5.25 -4.24
C LEU A 182 -4.42 5.22 -3.46
N ALA A 183 -4.73 4.12 -2.78
CA ALA A 183 -5.90 4.02 -1.92
C ALA A 183 -5.86 5.05 -0.77
N SER A 184 -4.67 5.27 -0.16
CA SER A 184 -4.50 6.27 0.89
C SER A 184 -4.73 7.71 0.40
N VAL A 185 -4.31 8.04 -0.82
CA VAL A 185 -4.47 9.38 -1.41
C VAL A 185 -5.93 9.70 -1.72
N VAL A 186 -6.75 8.71 -1.98
CA VAL A 186 -8.20 8.88 -2.17
C VAL A 186 -9.01 8.71 -0.87
N GLY A 187 -8.35 8.58 0.28
CA GLY A 187 -8.97 8.52 1.59
C GLY A 187 -9.52 7.14 1.98
N THR A 188 -9.29 6.10 1.19
CA THR A 188 -9.74 4.74 1.49
C THR A 188 -8.91 4.11 2.61
N PRO A 189 -9.54 3.52 3.64
CA PRO A 189 -8.83 2.76 4.66
C PRO A 189 -8.07 1.57 4.07
N VAL A 190 -6.79 1.41 4.44
CA VAL A 190 -5.94 0.33 3.91
C VAL A 190 -5.51 -0.63 5.01
N VAL A 191 -5.80 -1.90 4.82
CA VAL A 191 -5.18 -3.02 5.54
C VAL A 191 -3.94 -3.43 4.75
N SER A 192 -2.76 -3.07 5.24
CA SER A 192 -1.50 -3.28 4.53
C SER A 192 -0.75 -4.51 5.06
N VAL A 193 -0.21 -5.32 4.16
CA VAL A 193 0.51 -6.57 4.49
C VAL A 193 2.01 -6.37 4.28
N TRP A 194 2.78 -6.67 5.34
CA TRP A 194 4.21 -6.38 5.40
C TRP A 194 5.05 -7.63 5.64
N GLY A 195 5.97 -7.91 4.73
CA GLY A 195 6.87 -9.06 4.80
C GLY A 195 8.32 -8.67 5.15
N ALA A 196 9.19 -8.68 4.15
CA ALA A 196 10.62 -8.35 4.30
C ALA A 196 10.87 -6.88 4.67
N THR A 197 9.90 -6.01 4.47
CA THR A 197 9.90 -4.59 4.85
C THR A 197 9.18 -4.36 6.19
N HIS A 198 9.17 -3.13 6.67
CA HIS A 198 8.51 -2.76 7.93
C HIS A 198 7.93 -1.35 7.85
N PRO A 199 6.76 -1.09 8.43
CA PRO A 199 6.19 0.26 8.54
C PRO A 199 7.17 1.31 9.08
N PHE A 200 8.02 0.91 10.02
CA PHE A 200 9.04 1.79 10.61
C PHE A 200 10.09 2.31 9.62
N ALA A 201 10.15 1.78 8.40
CA ALA A 201 10.97 2.39 7.35
C ALA A 201 10.40 3.74 6.83
N GLY A 202 9.20 4.14 7.29
CA GLY A 202 8.55 5.39 6.94
C GLY A 202 7.80 5.35 5.60
N PHE A 203 7.29 4.18 5.23
CA PHE A 203 6.58 3.96 3.95
C PHE A 203 5.11 3.60 4.10
N MET A 204 4.52 3.78 5.30
CA MET A 204 3.07 3.66 5.45
C MET A 204 2.34 4.61 4.51
N GLY A 205 1.16 4.19 4.06
CA GLY A 205 0.24 5.05 3.30
C GLY A 205 -0.16 6.28 4.11
N TRP A 206 -0.45 7.36 3.44
CA TRP A 206 -0.86 8.62 4.06
C TRP A 206 -2.10 8.44 4.95
N GLY A 207 -2.03 8.93 6.20
CA GLY A 207 -3.16 8.89 7.13
C GLY A 207 -3.58 7.50 7.60
N GLN A 208 -2.88 6.43 7.20
CA GLN A 208 -3.25 5.07 7.59
C GLN A 208 -2.80 4.77 9.02
N PRO A 209 -3.69 4.24 9.87
CA PRO A 209 -3.37 3.91 11.25
C PRO A 209 -2.45 2.68 11.34
N ALA A 210 -1.54 2.68 12.31
CA ALA A 210 -0.53 1.63 12.47
C ALA A 210 -1.14 0.24 12.69
N GLU A 211 -2.29 0.16 13.35
CA GLU A 211 -3.01 -1.09 13.59
C GLU A 211 -3.51 -1.78 12.32
N ASN A 212 -3.58 -1.06 11.20
CA ASN A 212 -3.92 -1.64 9.88
C ASN A 212 -2.73 -2.32 9.19
N ALA A 213 -1.53 -2.27 9.78
CA ALA A 213 -0.36 -2.96 9.25
C ALA A 213 -0.32 -4.41 9.77
N ILE A 214 -0.57 -5.37 8.89
CA ILE A 214 -0.52 -6.79 9.20
C ILE A 214 0.88 -7.32 8.92
N GLN A 215 1.50 -7.92 9.93
CA GLN A 215 2.87 -8.41 9.87
C GLN A 215 3.12 -9.52 10.89
N VAL A 216 4.13 -10.35 10.69
CA VAL A 216 4.62 -11.26 11.74
C VAL A 216 5.52 -10.46 12.69
N GLU A 217 5.16 -10.38 13.96
CA GLU A 217 5.88 -9.55 14.93
C GLU A 217 7.22 -10.20 15.38
N ASP A 218 7.17 -11.48 15.78
CA ASP A 218 8.27 -12.17 16.44
C ASP A 218 9.17 -12.91 15.46
N LEU A 219 9.63 -12.23 14.40
CA LEU A 219 10.54 -12.82 13.42
C LEU A 219 11.86 -12.04 13.39
N PRO A 220 12.95 -12.55 14.01
CA PRO A 220 14.20 -11.79 14.21
C PRO A 220 14.87 -11.30 12.93
N CYS A 221 14.72 -12.02 11.81
CA CYS A 221 15.29 -11.60 10.52
C CYS A 221 14.58 -10.39 9.93
N ARG A 222 13.38 -10.02 10.41
CA ARG A 222 12.52 -8.98 9.87
C ARG A 222 12.73 -7.63 10.60
N PRO A 223 12.69 -6.47 9.90
CA PRO A 223 12.83 -6.37 8.45
C PRO A 223 14.25 -6.73 8.00
N CYS A 224 14.38 -7.34 6.84
CA CYS A 224 15.68 -7.67 6.26
C CYS A 224 16.02 -6.79 5.04
N SER A 225 15.07 -5.97 4.60
CA SER A 225 15.23 -5.06 3.47
C SER A 225 14.42 -3.78 3.66
N VAL A 226 14.98 -2.64 3.25
CA VAL A 226 14.27 -1.36 3.24
C VAL A 226 13.19 -1.34 2.14
N TYR A 227 13.46 -2.00 1.01
CA TYR A 227 12.60 -1.95 -0.20
C TYR A 227 12.04 -3.32 -0.62
N GLY A 228 12.36 -4.39 0.10
CA GLY A 228 11.92 -5.74 -0.24
C GLY A 228 12.70 -6.42 -1.36
N ASN A 229 13.78 -5.79 -1.85
CA ASN A 229 14.58 -6.25 -2.98
C ASN A 229 15.77 -7.14 -2.61
N THR A 230 15.90 -7.50 -1.34
CA THR A 230 16.95 -8.41 -0.86
C THR A 230 16.40 -9.85 -0.88
N PRO A 231 17.17 -10.83 -1.37
CA PRO A 231 16.79 -12.24 -1.29
C PRO A 231 16.50 -12.67 0.15
N CYS A 232 15.54 -13.58 0.31
CA CYS A 232 15.23 -14.14 1.63
C CYS A 232 16.38 -15.05 2.09
N LEU A 233 17.06 -14.68 3.18
CA LEU A 233 18.15 -15.47 3.74
C LEU A 233 17.69 -16.83 4.31
N ARG A 234 16.42 -16.92 4.72
CA ARG A 234 15.81 -18.17 5.18
C ARG A 234 15.32 -19.05 4.02
N GLY A 235 15.05 -18.43 2.86
CA GLY A 235 14.49 -19.10 1.68
C GLY A 235 12.97 -19.36 1.73
N ASP A 236 12.32 -19.19 2.90
CA ASP A 236 10.94 -19.61 3.16
C ASP A 236 9.92 -18.45 3.21
N PHE A 237 10.39 -17.21 3.13
CA PHE A 237 9.56 -16.03 3.30
C PHE A 237 8.60 -16.12 4.50
N ALA A 238 9.03 -16.68 5.64
CA ALA A 238 8.21 -16.85 6.85
C ALA A 238 7.49 -15.57 7.29
N CYS A 239 8.03 -14.40 6.97
CA CYS A 239 7.42 -13.09 7.23
C CYS A 239 6.09 -12.88 6.47
N MET A 240 5.89 -13.52 5.33
CA MET A 240 4.65 -13.53 4.56
C MET A 240 3.89 -14.83 4.78
N ALA A 241 4.57 -15.97 4.69
CA ALA A 241 3.97 -17.29 4.88
C ALA A 241 3.37 -17.50 6.28
N GLY A 242 3.90 -16.82 7.31
CA GLY A 242 3.38 -16.86 8.67
C GLY A 242 2.12 -16.04 8.93
N ILE A 243 1.64 -15.24 7.98
CA ILE A 243 0.38 -14.49 8.12
C ILE A 243 -0.78 -15.41 7.72
N ALA A 244 -1.72 -15.63 8.64
CA ALA A 244 -2.95 -16.37 8.34
C ALA A 244 -3.96 -15.46 7.62
N PRO A 245 -4.68 -15.96 6.58
CA PRO A 245 -5.74 -15.20 5.89
C PRO A 245 -6.81 -14.65 6.85
N GLU A 246 -7.19 -15.43 7.87
CA GLU A 246 -8.18 -15.06 8.87
C GLU A 246 -7.81 -13.78 9.64
N ARG A 247 -6.51 -13.53 9.84
CA ARG A 247 -6.04 -12.31 10.50
C ARG A 247 -6.29 -11.08 9.63
N ILE A 248 -6.14 -11.23 8.31
CA ILE A 248 -6.43 -10.16 7.35
C ILE A 248 -7.94 -9.92 7.27
N VAL A 249 -8.75 -11.01 7.18
CA VAL A 249 -10.21 -10.92 7.17
C VAL A 249 -10.73 -10.19 8.40
N LYS A 250 -10.30 -10.61 9.60
CA LYS A 250 -10.69 -9.97 10.86
C LYS A 250 -10.40 -8.47 10.83
N ARG A 251 -9.22 -8.07 10.33
CA ARG A 251 -8.88 -6.63 10.26
C ARG A 251 -9.73 -5.88 9.26
N ILE A 252 -10.08 -6.48 8.11
CA ILE A 252 -11.02 -5.88 7.16
C ILE A 252 -12.39 -5.66 7.82
N GLU A 253 -12.92 -6.68 8.50
CA GLU A 253 -14.18 -6.62 9.23
C GLU A 253 -14.20 -5.48 10.26
N GLU A 254 -13.11 -5.32 11.04
CA GLU A 254 -12.95 -4.23 12.01
C GLU A 254 -12.86 -2.84 11.35
N VAL A 255 -12.29 -2.74 10.13
CA VAL A 255 -12.18 -1.48 9.38
C VAL A 255 -13.54 -1.08 8.80
N VAL A 256 -14.27 -2.04 8.23
CA VAL A 256 -15.58 -1.80 7.59
C VAL A 256 -16.67 -1.50 8.61
N ALA A 257 -16.53 -1.97 9.86
CA ALA A 257 -17.50 -1.75 10.94
C ALA A 257 -17.42 -0.35 11.59
N LYS A 258 -16.39 0.44 11.29
CA LYS A 258 -16.18 1.81 11.82
C LYS A 258 -16.96 2.85 11.02
#